data_49f19fe66f637c0d0b58d01d2ef55aae
#
_entry.id   49f19fe66f637c0d0b58d01d2ef55aae
#
_cell.length_a   1.000
_cell.length_b   1.000
_cell.length_c   1.000
_cell.angle_alpha   90.00
_cell.angle_beta   90.00
_cell.angle_gamma   90.00
#
_symmetry.space_group_name_H-M   'P 1'
#
loop_
_entity.id
_entity.type
_entity.pdbx_description
1 polymer ?
#
loop_
_entity_poly.entity_id
_entity_poly.type
_entity_poly.pdbx_seq_one_letter_code
_entity_poly.pdbx_strand_id
1 'polypeptide(L)'
;LDLLEFRVALEIGSSNSIFRNITDEDIEDLEEIVAMGAAIGENKYAPLSEFNFHTKLYEITGNRTIRDFQEIIHPVMEFVKSKYQDYFGPIARELAKKGEIITHEDLLGYLKRRDSAGYEKAIRLHFKLYSDFLMKQKVEMQKFNET
;
A
#
# COMPACT_ATOMS: atom_id res chain seq x y z
N LEU A 1 -7.32 -9.70 10.49
CA LEU A 1 -7.44 -9.86 9.03
C LEU A 1 -8.43 -8.86 8.43
N ASP A 2 -9.58 -8.65 9.04
CA ASP A 2 -10.65 -7.76 8.51
C ASP A 2 -10.18 -6.32 8.28
N LEU A 3 -9.37 -5.76 9.20
CA LEU A 3 -8.78 -4.42 9.03
C LEU A 3 -7.80 -4.36 7.86
N LEU A 4 -7.02 -5.41 7.61
CA LEU A 4 -6.13 -5.48 6.47
C LEU A 4 -6.93 -5.58 5.16
N GLU A 5 -7.98 -6.38 5.12
CA GLU A 5 -8.89 -6.48 3.98
C GLU A 5 -9.57 -5.15 3.69
N PHE A 6 -10.05 -4.48 4.74
CA PHE A 6 -10.65 -3.15 4.63
C PHE A 6 -9.65 -2.12 4.07
N ARG A 7 -8.39 -2.14 4.53
CA ARG A 7 -7.35 -1.27 3.97
C ARG A 7 -7.17 -1.49 2.47
N VAL A 8 -7.02 -2.74 2.03
CA VAL A 8 -6.83 -3.05 0.61
C VAL A 8 -8.00 -2.51 -0.22
N ALA A 9 -9.23 -2.72 0.23
CA ALA A 9 -10.43 -2.20 -0.42
C ALA A 9 -10.45 -0.66 -0.47
N LEU A 10 -10.07 0.00 0.63
CA LEU A 10 -10.01 1.45 0.74
C LEU A 10 -8.97 2.06 -0.21
N GLU A 11 -7.77 1.51 -0.24
CA GLU A 11 -6.68 1.99 -1.11
C GLU A 11 -7.05 1.92 -2.59
N ILE A 12 -7.66 0.80 -3.01
CA ILE A 12 -8.13 0.64 -4.38
C ILE A 12 -9.29 1.60 -4.67
N GLY A 13 -10.27 1.67 -3.77
CA GLY A 13 -11.46 2.51 -3.92
C GLY A 13 -11.20 4.01 -3.88
N SER A 14 -10.10 4.44 -3.27
CA SER A 14 -9.72 5.85 -3.15
C SER A 14 -9.16 6.46 -4.43
N SER A 15 -8.82 5.67 -5.44
CA SER A 15 -8.16 6.13 -6.67
C SER A 15 -8.88 7.30 -7.33
N ASN A 16 -10.20 7.22 -7.51
CA ASN A 16 -10.98 8.29 -8.13
C ASN A 16 -10.92 9.61 -7.35
N SER A 17 -10.99 9.56 -6.03
CA SER A 17 -10.89 10.75 -5.17
C SER A 17 -9.51 11.38 -5.24
N ILE A 18 -8.46 10.57 -5.26
CA ILE A 18 -7.08 11.02 -5.40
C ILE A 18 -6.91 11.78 -6.71
N PHE A 19 -7.26 11.18 -7.85
CA PHE A 19 -7.08 11.81 -9.16
C PHE A 19 -7.95 13.06 -9.38
N ARG A 20 -9.09 13.14 -8.72
CA ARG A 20 -9.94 14.34 -8.77
C ARG A 20 -9.34 15.53 -8.01
N ASN A 21 -8.65 15.26 -6.90
CA ASN A 21 -8.23 16.30 -5.96
C ASN A 21 -6.73 16.64 -6.02
N ILE A 22 -5.89 15.73 -6.55
CA ILE A 22 -4.43 15.88 -6.52
C ILE A 22 -3.95 17.14 -7.23
N THR A 23 -3.11 17.93 -6.57
CA THR A 23 -2.48 19.13 -7.07
C THR A 23 -1.01 18.90 -7.43
N ASP A 24 -0.38 19.88 -8.07
CA ASP A 24 1.06 19.81 -8.35
C ASP A 24 1.89 19.90 -7.06
N GLU A 25 1.43 20.67 -6.06
CA GLU A 25 2.04 20.73 -4.72
C GLU A 25 1.99 19.35 -4.04
N ASP A 26 0.87 18.64 -4.13
CA ASP A 26 0.77 17.26 -3.61
C ASP A 26 1.78 16.32 -4.29
N ILE A 27 2.03 16.50 -5.57
CA ILE A 27 3.04 15.73 -6.30
C ILE A 27 4.44 16.04 -5.77
N GLU A 28 4.78 17.30 -5.53
CA GLU A 28 6.07 17.72 -4.95
C GLU A 28 6.26 17.10 -3.56
N ASP A 29 5.25 17.16 -2.70
CA ASP A 29 5.28 16.51 -1.38
C ASP A 29 5.52 15.00 -1.48
N LEU A 30 4.85 14.32 -2.40
CA LEU A 30 5.02 12.88 -2.62
C LEU A 30 6.41 12.55 -3.17
N GLU A 31 6.99 13.40 -4.02
CA GLU A 31 8.37 13.24 -4.50
C GLU A 31 9.37 13.32 -3.35
N GLU A 32 9.20 14.26 -2.43
CA GLU A 32 10.04 14.39 -1.23
C GLU A 32 9.92 13.14 -0.34
N ILE A 33 8.71 12.66 -0.11
CA ILE A 33 8.46 11.45 0.70
C ILE A 33 9.15 10.22 0.08
N VAL A 34 9.04 10.02 -1.23
CA VAL A 34 9.68 8.91 -1.93
C VAL A 34 11.20 9.03 -1.91
N ALA A 35 11.74 10.23 -2.12
CA ALA A 35 13.17 10.50 -2.07
C ALA A 35 13.77 10.25 -0.69
N MET A 36 13.08 10.64 0.39
CA MET A 36 13.49 10.37 1.76
C MET A 36 13.49 8.86 2.07
N GLY A 37 12.50 8.12 1.58
CA GLY A 37 12.45 6.66 1.69
C GLY A 37 13.62 5.96 1.02
N ALA A 38 14.02 6.42 -0.16
CA ALA A 38 15.18 5.90 -0.90
C ALA A 38 16.51 6.18 -0.19
N ALA A 39 16.64 7.33 0.50
CA ALA A 39 17.86 7.75 1.21
C ALA A 39 18.14 6.92 2.48
N ILE A 40 17.13 6.29 3.08
CA ILE A 40 17.24 5.50 4.32
C ILE A 40 17.83 4.09 4.06
N GLY A 41 18.12 3.73 2.82
CA GLY A 41 18.80 2.50 2.43
C GLY A 41 17.91 1.46 1.75
N GLU A 42 18.49 0.27 1.50
CA GLU A 42 17.87 -0.79 0.69
C GLU A 42 16.55 -1.37 1.23
N ASN A 43 16.13 -0.95 2.40
CA ASN A 43 14.87 -1.37 2.97
C ASN A 43 13.71 -0.58 2.35
N LYS A 44 13.35 -0.92 1.11
CA LYS A 44 12.21 -0.36 0.36
C LYS A 44 10.86 -0.44 1.10
N TYR A 45 10.84 -1.09 2.22
CA TYR A 45 9.71 -1.27 3.15
C TYR A 45 9.93 -0.57 4.49
N ALA A 46 10.78 0.48 4.55
CA ALA A 46 10.94 1.25 5.77
C ALA A 46 9.56 1.72 6.27
N PRO A 47 9.16 1.35 7.49
CA PRO A 47 7.81 1.60 8.00
C PRO A 47 7.37 3.07 7.88
N LEU A 48 8.32 3.98 8.05
CA LEU A 48 8.05 5.42 7.98
C LEU A 48 7.72 5.90 6.56
N SER A 49 8.43 5.40 5.54
CA SER A 49 8.19 5.78 4.14
C SER A 49 6.82 5.31 3.67
N GLU A 50 6.46 4.08 4.04
CA GLU A 50 5.13 3.55 3.73
C GLU A 50 4.03 4.34 4.44
N PHE A 51 4.22 4.61 5.72
CA PHE A 51 3.27 5.41 6.49
C PHE A 51 3.06 6.78 5.86
N ASN A 52 4.12 7.53 5.58
CA ASN A 52 4.03 8.88 5.05
C ASN A 52 3.41 8.93 3.64
N PHE A 53 3.78 8.00 2.77
CA PHE A 53 3.25 7.96 1.40
C PHE A 53 1.73 7.72 1.39
N HIS A 54 1.26 6.69 2.09
CA HIS A 54 -0.17 6.39 2.15
C HIS A 54 -0.95 7.43 2.95
N THR A 55 -0.37 8.02 3.99
CA THR A 55 -0.99 9.13 4.72
C THR A 55 -1.24 10.32 3.79
N LYS A 56 -0.26 10.69 2.97
CA LYS A 56 -0.43 11.77 1.99
C LYS A 56 -1.52 11.44 0.96
N LEU A 57 -1.59 10.21 0.46
CA LEU A 57 -2.66 9.79 -0.44
C LEU A 57 -4.05 9.92 0.22
N TYR A 58 -4.17 9.55 1.50
CA TYR A 58 -5.43 9.68 2.24
C TYR A 58 -5.84 11.15 2.43
N GLU A 59 -4.88 12.04 2.71
CA GLU A 59 -5.12 13.49 2.77
C GLU A 59 -5.65 14.04 1.46
N ILE A 60 -5.06 13.63 0.32
CA ILE A 60 -5.46 14.06 -1.02
C ILE A 60 -6.91 13.66 -1.33
N THR A 61 -7.44 12.57 -0.78
CA THR A 61 -8.86 12.20 -0.97
C THR A 61 -9.82 13.28 -0.49
N GLY A 62 -9.39 14.18 0.41
CA GLY A 62 -10.23 15.18 1.04
C GLY A 62 -11.27 14.61 2.03
N ASN A 63 -11.25 13.31 2.26
CA ASN A 63 -12.16 12.64 3.17
C ASN A 63 -11.51 12.47 4.55
N ARG A 64 -12.04 13.19 5.55
CA ARG A 64 -11.51 13.17 6.92
C ARG A 64 -11.49 11.78 7.53
N THR A 65 -12.52 10.98 7.31
CA THR A 65 -12.61 9.61 7.85
C THR A 65 -11.53 8.71 7.24
N ILE A 66 -11.27 8.83 5.94
CA ILE A 66 -10.19 8.09 5.27
C ILE A 66 -8.84 8.49 5.83
N ARG A 67 -8.59 9.79 6.00
CA ARG A 67 -7.35 10.29 6.60
C ARG A 67 -7.15 9.77 8.01
N ASP A 68 -8.18 9.86 8.85
CA ASP A 68 -8.10 9.48 10.27
C ASP A 68 -8.00 7.94 10.45
N PHE A 69 -8.43 7.16 9.45
CA PHE A 69 -8.26 5.70 9.43
C PHE A 69 -6.78 5.26 9.49
N GLN A 70 -5.86 6.08 9.02
CA GLN A 70 -4.42 5.77 9.07
C GLN A 70 -3.91 5.55 10.50
N GLU A 71 -4.45 6.27 11.48
CA GLU A 71 -4.12 6.09 12.90
C GLU A 71 -4.47 4.68 13.41
N ILE A 72 -5.53 4.09 12.85
CA ILE A 72 -5.98 2.74 13.20
C ILE A 72 -5.16 1.69 12.47
N ILE A 73 -4.92 1.89 11.17
CA ILE A 73 -4.34 0.85 10.32
C ILE A 73 -2.82 0.74 10.47
N HIS A 74 -2.14 1.84 10.77
CA HIS A 74 -0.67 1.84 10.87
C HIS A 74 -0.12 0.79 11.86
N PRO A 75 -0.56 0.74 13.14
CA PRO A 75 -0.08 -0.26 14.08
C PRO A 75 -0.46 -1.70 13.66
N VAL A 76 -1.60 -1.88 12.98
CA VAL A 76 -2.01 -3.18 12.44
C VAL A 76 -1.03 -3.63 11.35
N MET A 77 -0.62 -2.73 10.45
CA MET A 77 0.33 -3.05 9.38
C MET A 77 1.72 -3.37 9.93
N GLU A 78 2.21 -2.63 10.92
CA GLU A 78 3.46 -2.94 11.59
C GLU A 78 3.43 -4.33 12.25
N PHE A 79 2.35 -4.63 12.95
CA PHE A 79 2.14 -5.95 13.55
C PHE A 79 2.13 -7.07 12.50
N VAL A 80 1.38 -6.91 11.40
CA VAL A 80 1.28 -7.91 10.33
C VAL A 80 2.65 -8.13 9.67
N LYS A 81 3.37 -7.07 9.34
CA LYS A 81 4.72 -7.17 8.76
C LYS A 81 5.70 -7.87 9.69
N SER A 82 5.71 -7.50 10.96
CA SER A 82 6.59 -8.11 11.96
C SER A 82 6.25 -9.59 12.18
N LYS A 83 4.98 -9.90 12.41
CA LYS A 83 4.53 -11.26 12.70
C LYS A 83 4.72 -12.23 11.53
N TYR A 84 4.55 -11.76 10.31
CA TYR A 84 4.56 -12.59 9.10
C TYR A 84 5.75 -12.30 8.17
N GLN A 85 6.85 -11.74 8.70
CA GLN A 85 8.02 -11.40 7.89
C GLN A 85 8.63 -12.62 7.20
N ASP A 86 8.60 -13.80 7.84
CA ASP A 86 9.10 -15.06 7.27
C ASP A 86 8.21 -15.56 6.12
N TYR A 87 6.95 -15.17 6.11
CA TYR A 87 6.04 -15.44 5.01
C TYR A 87 6.23 -14.45 3.86
N PHE A 88 6.22 -13.14 4.16
CA PHE A 88 6.30 -12.10 3.15
C PHE A 88 7.68 -11.97 2.51
N GLY A 89 8.75 -12.12 3.30
CA GLY A 89 10.11 -11.88 2.84
C GLY A 89 10.53 -12.70 1.62
N PRO A 90 10.36 -14.03 1.61
CA PRO A 90 10.68 -14.86 0.46
C PRO A 90 9.86 -14.49 -0.80
N ILE A 91 8.55 -14.25 -0.63
CA ILE A 91 7.66 -13.91 -1.74
C ILE A 91 8.04 -12.55 -2.32
N ALA A 92 8.28 -11.56 -1.47
CA ALA A 92 8.71 -10.24 -1.91
C ALA A 92 10.03 -10.29 -2.68
N ARG A 93 11.01 -11.10 -2.25
CA ARG A 93 12.26 -11.30 -2.98
C ARG A 93 12.05 -11.92 -4.36
N GLU A 94 11.17 -12.91 -4.48
CA GLU A 94 10.86 -13.53 -5.77
C GLU A 94 10.15 -12.56 -6.73
N LEU A 95 9.19 -11.79 -6.23
CA LEU A 95 8.52 -10.75 -7.01
C LEU A 95 9.51 -9.66 -7.46
N ALA A 96 10.44 -9.27 -6.57
CA ALA A 96 11.48 -8.31 -6.90
C ALA A 96 12.40 -8.80 -8.02
N LYS A 97 12.83 -10.07 -7.97
CA LYS A 97 13.66 -10.69 -9.03
C LYS A 97 12.95 -10.72 -10.38
N LYS A 98 11.63 -10.87 -10.38
CA LYS A 98 10.80 -10.88 -11.60
C LYS A 98 10.44 -9.49 -12.10
N GLY A 99 10.76 -8.42 -11.35
CA GLY A 99 10.32 -7.06 -11.65
C GLY A 99 8.81 -6.85 -11.50
N GLU A 100 8.16 -7.66 -10.68
CA GLU A 100 6.71 -7.63 -10.45
C GLU A 100 6.31 -6.83 -9.21
N ILE A 101 7.27 -6.26 -8.48
CA ILE A 101 6.98 -5.35 -7.37
C ILE A 101 6.64 -3.97 -7.90
N ILE A 102 5.47 -3.47 -7.50
CA ILE A 102 5.11 -2.06 -7.68
C ILE A 102 5.57 -1.30 -6.44
N THR A 103 6.47 -0.35 -6.64
CA THR A 103 7.02 0.52 -5.59
C THR A 103 6.20 1.79 -5.42
N HIS A 104 6.47 2.57 -4.35
CA HIS A 104 5.89 3.92 -4.21
C HIS A 104 6.35 4.85 -5.34
N GLU A 105 7.57 4.69 -5.85
CA GLU A 105 8.07 5.42 -7.01
C GLU A 105 7.27 5.11 -8.28
N ASP A 106 6.91 3.84 -8.50
CA ASP A 106 6.05 3.45 -9.63
C ASP A 106 4.67 4.08 -9.51
N LEU A 107 4.04 4.03 -8.31
CA LEU A 107 2.75 4.66 -8.04
C LEU A 107 2.82 6.18 -8.27
N LEU A 108 3.85 6.83 -7.76
CA LEU A 108 4.10 8.26 -7.99
C LEU A 108 4.22 8.59 -9.48
N GLY A 109 4.88 7.74 -10.26
CA GLY A 109 4.99 7.88 -11.70
C GLY A 109 3.65 7.94 -12.41
N TYR A 110 2.67 7.13 -12.01
CA TYR A 110 1.30 7.20 -12.55
C TYR A 110 0.58 8.48 -12.12
N LEU A 111 0.75 8.92 -10.87
CA LEU A 111 0.17 10.17 -10.38
C LEU A 111 0.71 11.38 -11.15
N LYS A 112 2.01 11.45 -11.38
CA LYS A 112 2.67 12.53 -12.15
C LYS A 112 2.17 12.61 -13.59
N ARG A 113 1.94 11.48 -14.23
CA ARG A 113 1.42 11.41 -15.61
C ARG A 113 -0.09 11.60 -15.67
N ARG A 114 -0.78 11.72 -14.53
CA ARG A 114 -2.24 11.76 -14.45
C ARG A 114 -2.90 10.52 -15.11
N ASP A 115 -2.21 9.38 -15.07
CA ASP A 115 -2.70 8.10 -15.60
C ASP A 115 -3.50 7.35 -14.53
N SER A 116 -4.78 7.66 -14.42
CA SER A 116 -5.67 7.04 -13.44
C SER A 116 -5.90 5.55 -13.69
N ALA A 117 -6.00 5.13 -14.94
CA ALA A 117 -6.21 3.72 -15.29
C ALA A 117 -4.96 2.87 -14.99
N GLY A 118 -3.77 3.41 -15.29
CA GLY A 118 -2.49 2.77 -14.93
C GLY A 118 -2.31 2.68 -13.43
N TYR A 119 -2.61 3.76 -12.70
CA TYR A 119 -2.56 3.79 -11.24
C TYR A 119 -3.48 2.74 -10.61
N GLU A 120 -4.72 2.61 -11.08
CA GLU A 120 -5.68 1.64 -10.53
C GLU A 120 -5.18 0.20 -10.67
N LYS A 121 -4.54 -0.13 -11.79
CA LYS A 121 -3.88 -1.44 -11.96
C LYS A 121 -2.67 -1.59 -11.04
N ALA A 122 -1.85 -0.55 -10.95
CA ALA A 122 -0.63 -0.56 -10.15
C ALA A 122 -0.92 -0.69 -8.66
N ILE A 123 -1.93 0.01 -8.11
CA ILE A 123 -2.28 -0.07 -6.70
C ILE A 123 -2.80 -1.45 -6.31
N ARG A 124 -3.53 -2.14 -7.20
CA ARG A 124 -3.95 -3.53 -7.00
C ARG A 124 -2.75 -4.47 -6.92
N LEU A 125 -1.76 -4.30 -7.79
CA LEU A 125 -0.53 -5.09 -7.77
C LEU A 125 0.34 -4.76 -6.55
N HIS A 126 0.39 -3.50 -6.13
CA HIS A 126 1.10 -3.06 -4.93
C HIS A 126 0.60 -3.79 -3.67
N PHE A 127 -0.72 -4.00 -3.57
CA PHE A 127 -1.34 -4.74 -2.47
C PHE A 127 -1.52 -6.24 -2.72
N LYS A 128 -1.06 -6.77 -3.87
CA LYS A 128 -1.25 -8.18 -4.23
C LYS A 128 -0.71 -9.14 -3.16
N LEU A 129 0.45 -8.86 -2.60
CA LEU A 129 1.07 -9.67 -1.55
C LEU A 129 0.13 -9.84 -0.33
N TYR A 130 -0.51 -8.76 0.09
CA TYR A 130 -1.47 -8.79 1.21
C TYR A 130 -2.79 -9.45 0.82
N SER A 131 -3.27 -9.23 -0.40
CA SER A 131 -4.49 -9.87 -0.91
C SER A 131 -4.34 -11.39 -0.99
N ASP A 132 -3.21 -11.87 -1.52
CA ASP A 132 -2.91 -13.30 -1.61
C ASP A 132 -2.77 -13.94 -0.21
N PHE A 133 -2.15 -13.23 0.74
CA PHE A 133 -2.05 -13.64 2.13
C PHE A 133 -3.43 -13.78 2.78
N LEU A 134 -4.31 -12.79 2.61
CA LEU A 134 -5.68 -12.81 3.15
C LEU A 134 -6.48 -13.98 2.60
N MET A 135 -6.39 -14.24 1.31
CA MET A 135 -7.09 -15.38 0.69
C MET A 135 -6.62 -16.71 1.27
N LYS A 136 -5.30 -16.88 1.45
CA LYS A 136 -4.75 -18.09 2.06
C LYS A 136 -5.22 -18.28 3.50
N GLN A 137 -5.20 -17.23 4.32
CA GLN A 137 -5.66 -17.29 5.71
C GLN A 137 -7.15 -17.65 5.82
N LYS A 138 -7.98 -17.10 4.95
CA LYS A 138 -9.42 -17.42 4.92
C LYS A 138 -9.67 -18.91 4.60
N VAL A 139 -8.95 -19.46 3.64
CA VAL A 139 -9.07 -20.90 3.29
C VAL A 139 -8.62 -21.79 4.45
N GLU A 140 -7.54 -21.43 5.14
CA GLU A 140 -7.06 -22.19 6.31
C GLU A 140 -8.06 -22.15 7.47
N MET A 141 -8.67 -20.98 7.74
CA MET A 141 -9.70 -20.84 8.78
C MET A 141 -10.97 -21.61 8.48
N GLN A 142 -11.41 -21.65 7.21
CA GLN A 142 -12.59 -22.43 6.80
C GLN A 142 -12.37 -23.93 7.02
N LYS A 143 -11.21 -24.46 6.64
CA LYS A 143 -10.85 -25.87 6.87
C LYS A 143 -10.84 -26.26 8.35
N PHE A 144 -10.44 -25.34 9.22
CA PHE A 144 -10.42 -25.58 10.67
C PHE A 144 -11.83 -25.61 11.28
N ASN A 145 -12.76 -24.83 10.74
CA ASN A 145 -14.14 -24.77 11.23
C ASN A 145 -15.02 -25.93 10.73
N GLU A 146 -14.57 -26.67 9.71
CA GLU A 146 -15.27 -27.85 9.16
C GLU A 146 -14.80 -29.17 9.78
N THR A 147 -13.82 -29.16 10.68
CA THR A 147 -13.30 -30.30 11.44
C THR A 147 -13.75 -30.25 12.89
#